data_d3024e4cc4e13ab3219f027dbb071615
#
_entry.id   d3024e4cc4e13ab3219f027dbb071615
#
_cell.length_a   1.000
_cell.length_b   1.000
_cell.length_c   1.000
_cell.angle_alpha   90.00
_cell.angle_beta   90.00
_cell.angle_gamma   90.00
#
_symmetry.space_group_name_H-M   'P 1'
#
loop_
_entity.id
_entity.type
_entity.pdbx_description
1 polymer ?
#
loop_
_entity_poly.entity_id
_entity_poly.type
_entity_poly.pdbx_seq_one_letter_code
_entity_poly.pdbx_strand_id
1 'polypeptide(L)'
;MDLIQLKTRPVVIRRELFDHYSELGLDEQDLVILIKLLYASETSNKQPSIEFLQKGSTMEPRQITSVIQNLIQRELLELNVNKDEEGKFTEYMNLDPFYHKLNQLLKHQYLKHEEQDKKEQFKQLFQLVEQSFGRPLSPYEIETLNQWIDVDHHDLSVIQAALDEALSQNKLSFKYIDRILLNWKKNNVKTVDDSKKIREQFNKPKMKHV
;
A
#
# COMPACT_ATOMS: atom_id res chain seq x y z
N MET A 1 1.12 -40.09 -15.17
CA MET A 1 1.23 -38.66 -15.15
C MET A 1 2.71 -38.30 -14.98
N ASP A 2 3.29 -37.60 -15.94
CA ASP A 2 4.71 -37.27 -15.92
C ASP A 2 5.01 -36.14 -14.95
N LEU A 3 6.18 -36.17 -14.29
CA LEU A 3 6.68 -35.14 -13.40
C LEU A 3 6.63 -33.72 -14.02
N ILE A 4 6.86 -33.65 -15.34
CA ILE A 4 6.78 -32.38 -16.10
C ILE A 4 5.35 -31.82 -16.09
N GLN A 5 4.33 -32.69 -16.26
CA GLN A 5 2.93 -32.28 -16.25
C GLN A 5 2.47 -31.73 -14.87
N LEU A 6 3.01 -32.29 -13.78
CA LEU A 6 2.75 -31.79 -12.42
C LEU A 6 3.34 -30.41 -12.18
N LYS A 7 4.46 -30.08 -12.84
CA LYS A 7 5.11 -28.77 -12.71
C LYS A 7 4.52 -27.70 -13.63
N THR A 8 3.85 -28.09 -14.73
CA THR A 8 3.43 -27.16 -15.80
C THR A 8 1.98 -26.68 -15.73
N ARG A 9 1.18 -27.22 -14.81
CA ARG A 9 -0.24 -26.82 -14.62
C ARG A 9 -0.54 -26.50 -13.15
N PRO A 10 0.17 -25.55 -12.53
CA PRO A 10 -0.11 -25.15 -11.16
C PRO A 10 -1.45 -24.36 -11.10
N VAL A 11 -2.14 -24.45 -9.98
CA VAL A 11 -3.16 -23.46 -9.61
C VAL A 11 -2.42 -22.22 -9.15
N VAL A 12 -2.70 -21.08 -9.76
CA VAL A 12 -2.09 -19.78 -9.39
C VAL A 12 -2.99 -19.09 -8.39
N ILE A 13 -2.45 -18.80 -7.22
CA ILE A 13 -3.17 -18.11 -6.15
C ILE A 13 -2.37 -16.86 -5.80
N ARG A 14 -3.07 -15.77 -5.54
CA ARG A 14 -2.43 -14.53 -5.10
C ARG A 14 -1.80 -14.73 -3.71
N ARG A 15 -0.56 -14.30 -3.57
CA ARG A 15 0.17 -14.35 -2.30
C ARG A 15 -0.57 -13.61 -1.19
N GLU A 16 -1.17 -12.48 -1.51
CA GLU A 16 -1.94 -11.65 -0.58
C GLU A 16 -3.08 -12.41 0.08
N LEU A 17 -3.68 -13.40 -0.60
CA LEU A 17 -4.68 -14.26 0.02
C LEU A 17 -4.06 -15.11 1.14
N PHE A 18 -2.88 -15.69 0.93
CA PHE A 18 -2.20 -16.50 1.95
C PHE A 18 -1.74 -15.66 3.14
N ASP A 19 -1.25 -14.47 2.87
CA ASP A 19 -0.71 -13.60 3.92
C ASP A 19 -1.84 -13.00 4.80
N HIS A 20 -3.08 -12.88 4.27
CA HIS A 20 -4.15 -12.10 4.90
C HIS A 20 -5.51 -12.81 5.06
N TYR A 21 -5.63 -14.12 4.77
CA TYR A 21 -6.92 -14.82 4.87
C TYR A 21 -7.53 -14.74 6.27
N SER A 22 -6.72 -14.80 7.32
CA SER A 22 -7.19 -14.70 8.70
C SER A 22 -7.79 -13.32 9.02
N GLU A 23 -7.28 -12.25 8.39
CA GLU A 23 -7.83 -10.90 8.54
C GLU A 23 -9.17 -10.72 7.80
N LEU A 24 -9.43 -11.54 6.79
CA LEU A 24 -10.75 -11.68 6.16
C LEU A 24 -11.71 -12.54 7.00
N GLY A 25 -11.23 -13.04 8.14
CA GLY A 25 -11.98 -13.91 9.03
C GLY A 25 -12.09 -15.36 8.55
N LEU A 26 -11.23 -15.78 7.62
CA LEU A 26 -11.19 -17.14 7.10
C LEU A 26 -10.28 -18.01 7.97
N ASP A 27 -10.68 -19.27 8.14
CA ASP A 27 -9.81 -20.34 8.63
C ASP A 27 -9.22 -21.17 7.48
N GLU A 28 -8.45 -22.20 7.78
CA GLU A 28 -7.79 -23.04 6.78
C GLU A 28 -8.78 -23.86 5.94
N GLN A 29 -9.94 -24.21 6.51
CA GLN A 29 -10.99 -24.93 5.78
C GLN A 29 -11.70 -23.99 4.82
N ASP A 30 -12.04 -22.77 5.27
CA ASP A 30 -12.59 -21.70 4.44
C ASP A 30 -11.62 -21.39 3.28
N LEU A 31 -10.33 -21.25 3.57
CA LEU A 31 -9.29 -20.98 2.58
C LEU A 31 -9.20 -22.08 1.52
N VAL A 32 -9.18 -23.34 1.92
CA VAL A 32 -9.12 -24.46 0.97
C VAL A 32 -10.35 -24.50 0.05
N ILE A 33 -11.54 -24.27 0.58
CA ILE A 33 -12.76 -24.22 -0.23
C ILE A 33 -12.75 -22.99 -1.13
N LEU A 34 -12.35 -21.82 -0.64
CA LEU A 34 -12.22 -20.60 -1.45
C LEU A 34 -11.26 -20.82 -2.63
N ILE A 35 -10.11 -21.45 -2.40
CA ILE A 35 -9.15 -21.79 -3.48
C ILE A 35 -9.79 -22.69 -4.54
N LYS A 36 -10.58 -23.69 -4.13
CA LYS A 36 -11.30 -24.55 -5.07
C LYS A 36 -12.37 -23.81 -5.85
N LEU A 37 -13.06 -22.85 -5.21
CA LEU A 37 -14.03 -21.98 -5.87
C LEU A 37 -13.36 -21.05 -6.88
N LEU A 38 -12.21 -20.44 -6.53
CA LEU A 38 -11.41 -19.62 -7.43
C LEU A 38 -10.94 -20.42 -8.63
N TYR A 39 -10.44 -21.63 -8.42
CA TYR A 39 -10.05 -22.54 -9.51
C TYR A 39 -11.23 -22.92 -10.40
N ALA A 40 -12.39 -23.22 -9.82
CA ALA A 40 -13.60 -23.54 -10.60
C ALA A 40 -14.06 -22.34 -11.44
N SER A 41 -13.93 -21.12 -10.93
CA SER A 41 -14.34 -19.89 -11.63
C SER A 41 -13.49 -19.59 -12.87
N GLU A 42 -12.25 -20.08 -12.95
CA GLU A 42 -11.40 -19.95 -14.14
C GLU A 42 -11.98 -20.67 -15.37
N THR A 43 -12.77 -21.72 -15.14
CA THR A 43 -13.36 -22.52 -16.22
C THR A 43 -14.83 -22.24 -16.44
N SER A 44 -15.57 -21.84 -15.43
CA SER A 44 -17.00 -21.56 -15.48
C SER A 44 -17.45 -20.78 -14.25
N ASN A 45 -18.31 -19.80 -14.44
CA ASN A 45 -18.94 -19.08 -13.33
C ASN A 45 -20.12 -19.88 -12.70
N LYS A 46 -20.43 -21.07 -13.19
CA LYS A 46 -21.45 -21.92 -12.57
C LYS A 46 -20.97 -22.42 -11.21
N GLN A 47 -21.88 -22.52 -10.26
CA GLN A 47 -21.57 -23.09 -8.96
C GLN A 47 -21.03 -24.53 -9.11
N PRO A 48 -19.82 -24.84 -8.62
CA PRO A 48 -19.31 -26.20 -8.63
C PRO A 48 -20.12 -27.11 -7.71
N SER A 49 -20.21 -28.39 -8.07
CA SER A 49 -20.91 -29.36 -7.22
C SER A 49 -20.14 -29.64 -5.92
N ILE A 50 -20.88 -30.08 -4.89
CA ILE A 50 -20.26 -30.47 -3.61
C ILE A 50 -19.24 -31.59 -3.79
N GLU A 51 -19.49 -32.55 -4.70
CA GLU A 51 -18.56 -33.63 -5.02
C GLU A 51 -17.26 -33.10 -5.61
N PHE A 52 -17.32 -32.06 -6.45
CA PHE A 52 -16.13 -31.41 -6.98
C PHE A 52 -15.32 -30.77 -5.86
N LEU A 53 -15.96 -30.06 -4.95
CA LEU A 53 -15.30 -29.40 -3.81
C LEU A 53 -14.76 -30.41 -2.81
N GLN A 54 -15.43 -31.54 -2.63
CA GLN A 54 -15.00 -32.63 -1.75
C GLN A 54 -13.79 -33.38 -2.27
N LYS A 55 -13.61 -33.44 -3.59
CA LYS A 55 -12.50 -34.22 -4.19
C LYS A 55 -11.14 -33.80 -3.64
N GLY A 56 -10.44 -34.73 -2.98
CA GLY A 56 -9.13 -34.49 -2.35
C GLY A 56 -9.20 -33.63 -1.06
N SER A 57 -10.39 -33.45 -0.48
CA SER A 57 -10.60 -32.85 0.84
C SER A 57 -10.87 -33.92 1.90
N THR A 58 -10.54 -33.62 3.13
CA THR A 58 -10.91 -34.43 4.32
C THR A 58 -12.26 -34.02 4.90
N MET A 59 -12.89 -32.96 4.35
CA MET A 59 -14.15 -32.44 4.84
C MET A 59 -15.34 -33.26 4.36
N GLU A 60 -16.31 -33.42 5.25
CA GLU A 60 -17.59 -34.02 4.90
C GLU A 60 -18.46 -33.03 4.09
N PRO A 61 -19.39 -33.50 3.23
CA PRO A 61 -20.25 -32.65 2.42
C PRO A 61 -20.98 -31.55 3.21
N ARG A 62 -21.43 -31.87 4.44
CA ARG A 62 -22.10 -30.91 5.32
C ARG A 62 -21.17 -29.78 5.76
N GLN A 63 -19.90 -30.09 6.02
CA GLN A 63 -18.88 -29.08 6.39
C GLN A 63 -18.61 -28.13 5.20
N ILE A 64 -18.49 -28.68 3.99
CA ILE A 64 -18.30 -27.87 2.76
C ILE A 64 -19.48 -26.93 2.56
N THR A 65 -20.71 -27.42 2.74
CA THR A 65 -21.93 -26.60 2.66
C THR A 65 -21.92 -25.49 3.70
N SER A 66 -21.50 -25.81 4.93
CA SER A 66 -21.37 -24.80 6.00
C SER A 66 -20.33 -23.74 5.67
N VAL A 67 -19.18 -24.12 5.11
CA VAL A 67 -18.16 -23.17 4.63
C VAL A 67 -18.73 -22.24 3.56
N ILE A 68 -19.41 -22.77 2.54
CA ILE A 68 -20.05 -21.96 1.50
C ILE A 68 -21.03 -20.96 2.10
N GLN A 69 -21.90 -21.41 3.04
CA GLN A 69 -22.83 -20.53 3.72
C GLN A 69 -22.11 -19.43 4.51
N ASN A 70 -21.03 -19.77 5.21
CA ASN A 70 -20.19 -18.80 5.93
C ASN A 70 -19.55 -17.75 4.97
N LEU A 71 -19.06 -18.20 3.82
CA LEU A 71 -18.48 -17.29 2.81
C LEU A 71 -19.54 -16.31 2.29
N ILE A 72 -20.78 -16.79 2.05
CA ILE A 72 -21.92 -15.94 1.65
C ILE A 72 -22.29 -14.97 2.77
N GLN A 73 -22.43 -15.47 4.00
CA GLN A 73 -22.82 -14.63 5.15
C GLN A 73 -21.77 -13.54 5.44
N ARG A 74 -20.50 -13.83 5.17
CA ARG A 74 -19.39 -12.87 5.29
C ARG A 74 -19.24 -11.98 4.05
N GLU A 75 -20.15 -12.07 3.09
CA GLU A 75 -20.09 -11.31 1.84
C GLU A 75 -18.78 -11.48 1.07
N LEU A 76 -18.26 -12.71 1.03
CA LEU A 76 -17.09 -13.09 0.25
C LEU A 76 -17.47 -13.85 -1.01
N LEU A 77 -18.70 -14.35 -1.06
CA LEU A 77 -19.28 -15.09 -2.15
C LEU A 77 -20.72 -14.70 -2.33
N GLU A 78 -21.16 -14.50 -3.57
CA GLU A 78 -22.57 -14.37 -3.94
C GLU A 78 -22.99 -15.50 -4.83
N LEU A 79 -24.23 -15.99 -4.64
CA LEU A 79 -24.92 -16.90 -5.55
C LEU A 79 -26.06 -16.17 -6.22
N ASN A 80 -25.94 -15.99 -7.52
CA ASN A 80 -26.95 -15.35 -8.36
C ASN A 80 -27.70 -16.41 -9.17
N VAL A 81 -29.00 -16.25 -9.29
CA VAL A 81 -29.84 -17.14 -10.09
C VAL A 81 -30.24 -16.42 -11.36
N ASN A 82 -29.79 -16.93 -12.50
CA ASN A 82 -30.22 -16.44 -13.80
C ASN A 82 -31.17 -17.45 -14.44
N LYS A 83 -32.15 -16.92 -15.19
CA LYS A 83 -33.03 -17.71 -16.01
C LYS A 83 -32.57 -17.65 -17.45
N ASP A 84 -32.27 -18.81 -18.06
CA ASP A 84 -31.84 -18.87 -19.45
C ASP A 84 -33.04 -18.64 -20.40
N GLU A 85 -32.78 -18.56 -21.71
CA GLU A 85 -33.77 -18.33 -22.73
C GLU A 85 -34.83 -19.49 -22.82
N GLU A 86 -34.48 -20.67 -22.33
CA GLU A 86 -35.35 -21.84 -22.26
C GLU A 86 -36.18 -21.88 -20.95
N GLY A 87 -36.03 -20.87 -20.08
CA GLY A 87 -36.73 -20.75 -18.82
C GLY A 87 -36.16 -21.56 -17.67
N LYS A 88 -34.98 -22.15 -17.82
CA LYS A 88 -34.29 -22.93 -16.80
C LYS A 88 -33.48 -22.01 -15.87
N PHE A 89 -33.63 -22.22 -14.58
CA PHE A 89 -32.84 -21.50 -13.56
C PHE A 89 -31.44 -22.13 -13.45
N THR A 90 -30.42 -21.27 -13.52
CA THR A 90 -29.04 -21.68 -13.34
C THR A 90 -28.42 -20.79 -12.28
N GLU A 91 -27.75 -21.41 -11.28
CA GLU A 91 -27.04 -20.71 -10.24
C GLU A 91 -25.62 -20.36 -10.71
N TYR A 92 -25.26 -19.11 -10.52
CA TYR A 92 -23.93 -18.57 -10.85
C TYR A 92 -23.25 -18.10 -9.58
N MET A 93 -21.99 -18.44 -9.49
CA MET A 93 -21.11 -18.01 -8.41
C MET A 93 -20.44 -16.70 -8.80
N ASN A 94 -20.46 -15.72 -7.91
CA ASN A 94 -19.75 -14.46 -8.04
C ASN A 94 -18.75 -14.28 -6.89
N LEU A 95 -17.48 -14.15 -7.22
CA LEU A 95 -16.37 -13.94 -6.29
C LEU A 95 -15.87 -12.48 -6.25
N ASP A 96 -16.51 -11.56 -6.98
CA ASP A 96 -16.17 -10.13 -6.92
C ASP A 96 -16.20 -9.57 -5.50
N PRO A 97 -17.16 -9.93 -4.63
CA PRO A 97 -17.17 -9.46 -3.24
C PRO A 97 -15.87 -9.82 -2.49
N PHE A 98 -15.34 -11.03 -2.69
CA PHE A 98 -14.04 -11.43 -2.12
C PHE A 98 -12.92 -10.51 -2.60
N TYR A 99 -12.82 -10.26 -3.91
CA TYR A 99 -11.77 -9.38 -4.44
C TYR A 99 -11.91 -7.95 -3.94
N HIS A 100 -13.13 -7.45 -3.78
CA HIS A 100 -13.38 -6.14 -3.20
C HIS A 100 -12.91 -6.05 -1.75
N LYS A 101 -13.24 -7.03 -0.91
CA LYS A 101 -12.81 -7.06 0.50
C LYS A 101 -11.30 -7.19 0.64
N LEU A 102 -10.67 -8.08 -0.14
CA LEU A 102 -9.22 -8.22 -0.16
C LEU A 102 -8.55 -6.89 -0.57
N ASN A 103 -9.04 -6.23 -1.61
CA ASN A 103 -8.50 -4.95 -2.06
C ASN A 103 -8.68 -3.84 -1.00
N GLN A 104 -9.81 -3.79 -0.29
CA GLN A 104 -10.02 -2.85 0.81
C GLN A 104 -9.04 -3.09 1.96
N LEU A 105 -8.84 -4.35 2.34
CA LEU A 105 -7.88 -4.74 3.38
C LEU A 105 -6.46 -4.28 3.02
N LEU A 106 -6.02 -4.59 1.81
CA LEU A 106 -4.68 -4.22 1.32
C LEU A 106 -4.49 -2.69 1.25
N LYS A 107 -5.51 -1.95 0.79
CA LYS A 107 -5.47 -0.49 0.80
C LYS A 107 -5.35 0.08 2.21
N HIS A 108 -6.11 -0.46 3.16
CA HIS A 108 -6.05 -0.01 4.56
C HIS A 108 -4.68 -0.25 5.17
N GLN A 109 -4.08 -1.42 4.92
CA GLN A 109 -2.72 -1.73 5.38
C GLN A 109 -1.68 -0.81 4.76
N TYR A 110 -1.78 -0.57 3.44
CA TYR A 110 -0.88 0.35 2.74
C TYR A 110 -0.92 1.76 3.34
N LEU A 111 -2.12 2.32 3.56
CA LEU A 111 -2.28 3.64 4.17
C LEU A 111 -1.72 3.69 5.59
N LYS A 112 -1.93 2.63 6.38
CA LYS A 112 -1.40 2.54 7.75
C LYS A 112 0.13 2.50 7.77
N HIS A 113 0.76 1.76 6.85
CA HIS A 113 2.22 1.76 6.69
C HIS A 113 2.74 3.13 6.26
N GLU A 114 2.09 3.76 5.29
CA GLU A 114 2.48 5.09 4.83
C GLU A 114 2.42 6.14 5.95
N GLU A 115 1.38 6.09 6.79
CA GLU A 115 1.28 6.97 7.96
C GLU A 115 2.36 6.71 9.01
N GLN A 116 2.70 5.44 9.25
CA GLN A 116 3.77 5.07 10.19
C GLN A 116 5.13 5.53 9.66
N ASP A 117 5.42 5.31 8.38
CA ASP A 117 6.66 5.75 7.75
C ASP A 117 6.79 7.27 7.79
N LYS A 118 5.72 8.02 7.53
CA LYS A 118 5.73 9.48 7.66
C LYS A 118 6.00 9.94 9.09
N LYS A 119 5.39 9.29 10.09
CA LYS A 119 5.64 9.61 11.51
C LYS A 119 7.09 9.34 11.91
N GLU A 120 7.66 8.23 11.47
CA GLU A 120 9.06 7.89 11.77
C GLU A 120 10.02 8.85 11.07
N GLN A 121 9.81 9.17 9.81
CA GLN A 121 10.59 10.17 9.08
C GLN A 121 10.51 11.55 9.72
N PHE A 122 9.32 11.97 10.18
CA PHE A 122 9.16 13.22 10.92
C PHE A 122 9.97 13.23 12.21
N LYS A 123 9.91 12.15 12.99
CA LYS A 123 10.68 11.99 14.22
C LYS A 123 12.18 12.06 13.97
N GLN A 124 12.65 11.40 12.92
CA GLN A 124 14.08 11.44 12.52
C GLN A 124 14.51 12.85 12.12
N LEU A 125 13.68 13.56 11.32
CA LEU A 125 13.96 14.95 10.95
C LEU A 125 13.98 15.86 12.18
N PHE A 126 13.03 15.72 13.10
CA PHE A 126 12.96 16.48 14.33
C PHE A 126 14.24 16.31 15.16
N GLN A 127 14.65 15.05 15.37
CA GLN A 127 15.89 14.74 16.09
C GLN A 127 17.14 15.31 15.39
N LEU A 128 17.19 15.23 14.07
CA LEU A 128 18.30 15.77 13.29
C LEU A 128 18.38 17.30 13.43
N VAL A 129 17.25 18.00 13.42
CA VAL A 129 17.21 19.45 13.61
C VAL A 129 17.71 19.81 15.02
N GLU A 130 17.21 19.14 16.08
CA GLU A 130 17.68 19.37 17.45
C GLU A 130 19.17 19.12 17.63
N GLN A 131 19.69 18.01 17.04
CA GLN A 131 21.12 17.70 17.05
C GLN A 131 21.94 18.78 16.34
N SER A 132 21.46 19.27 15.19
CA SER A 132 22.13 20.32 14.42
C SER A 132 22.20 21.64 15.17
N PHE A 133 21.14 21.98 15.90
CA PHE A 133 21.08 23.18 16.73
C PHE A 133 21.77 23.02 18.10
N GLY A 134 22.07 21.78 18.51
CA GLY A 134 22.72 21.45 19.78
C GLY A 134 21.83 21.72 21.01
N ARG A 135 20.50 21.84 20.81
CA ARG A 135 19.53 22.12 21.87
C ARG A 135 18.13 21.65 21.47
N PRO A 136 17.21 21.44 22.43
CA PRO A 136 15.81 21.25 22.13
C PRO A 136 15.22 22.44 21.38
N LEU A 137 14.24 22.14 20.50
CA LEU A 137 13.51 23.17 19.76
C LEU A 137 12.52 23.91 20.68
N SER A 138 12.42 25.22 20.49
CA SER A 138 11.39 26.04 21.13
C SER A 138 9.99 25.74 20.52
N PRO A 139 8.88 26.05 21.25
CA PRO A 139 7.54 25.86 20.70
C PRO A 139 7.31 26.55 19.34
N TYR A 140 7.87 27.74 19.15
CA TYR A 140 7.80 28.46 17.88
C TYR A 140 8.56 27.75 16.75
N GLU A 141 9.70 27.15 17.04
CA GLU A 141 10.49 26.40 16.06
C GLU A 141 9.80 25.09 15.65
N ILE A 142 9.14 24.43 16.62
CA ILE A 142 8.30 23.25 16.36
C ILE A 142 7.13 23.62 15.46
N GLU A 143 6.45 24.73 15.74
CA GLU A 143 5.35 25.23 14.93
C GLU A 143 5.80 25.58 13.51
N THR A 144 6.98 26.22 13.37
CA THR A 144 7.56 26.52 12.06
C THR A 144 7.90 25.23 11.27
N LEU A 145 8.44 24.20 11.93
CA LEU A 145 8.70 22.92 11.29
C LEU A 145 7.41 22.24 10.79
N ASN A 146 6.36 22.26 11.63
CA ASN A 146 5.03 21.76 11.24
C ASN A 146 4.45 22.59 10.08
N GLN A 147 4.62 23.91 10.07
CA GLN A 147 4.17 24.77 8.98
C GLN A 147 4.82 24.38 7.65
N TRP A 148 6.12 24.10 7.61
CA TRP A 148 6.81 23.68 6.40
C TRP A 148 6.24 22.36 5.85
N ILE A 149 5.82 21.44 6.73
CA ILE A 149 5.30 20.12 6.35
C ILE A 149 3.82 20.21 5.98
N ASP A 150 2.97 20.73 6.88
CA ASP A 150 1.51 20.62 6.79
C ASP A 150 0.90 21.73 5.92
N VAL A 151 1.48 22.94 5.94
CA VAL A 151 0.95 24.11 5.21
C VAL A 151 1.68 24.34 3.89
N ASP A 152 2.99 24.33 3.93
CA ASP A 152 3.82 24.57 2.74
C ASP A 152 4.02 23.31 1.89
N HIS A 153 3.68 22.15 2.44
CA HIS A 153 3.78 20.83 1.80
C HIS A 153 5.18 20.52 1.26
N HIS A 154 6.22 20.87 2.03
CA HIS A 154 7.58 20.46 1.72
C HIS A 154 7.80 19.01 2.11
N ASP A 155 8.41 18.24 1.23
CA ASP A 155 8.87 16.89 1.56
C ASP A 155 9.94 16.93 2.66
N LEU A 156 9.91 15.97 3.57
CA LEU A 156 10.87 15.89 4.69
C LEU A 156 12.32 15.85 4.21
N SER A 157 12.58 15.19 3.09
CA SER A 157 13.89 15.13 2.43
C SER A 157 14.37 16.50 1.92
N VAL A 158 13.44 17.33 1.47
CA VAL A 158 13.75 18.71 1.02
C VAL A 158 14.08 19.62 2.21
N ILE A 159 13.34 19.47 3.32
CA ILE A 159 13.63 20.19 4.56
C ILE A 159 15.02 19.80 5.10
N GLN A 160 15.35 18.51 5.10
CA GLN A 160 16.67 18.03 5.48
C GLN A 160 17.78 18.60 4.59
N ALA A 161 17.57 18.62 3.27
CA ALA A 161 18.55 19.21 2.35
C ALA A 161 18.74 20.73 2.59
N ALA A 162 17.68 21.44 2.96
CA ALA A 162 17.76 22.87 3.31
C ALA A 162 18.52 23.10 4.63
N LEU A 163 18.35 22.20 5.61
CA LEU A 163 19.13 22.19 6.83
C LEU A 163 20.62 21.96 6.55
N ASP A 164 20.94 20.96 5.71
CA ASP A 164 22.32 20.65 5.30
C ASP A 164 22.96 21.84 4.57
N GLU A 165 22.20 22.53 3.72
CA GLU A 165 22.67 23.76 3.06
C GLU A 165 22.95 24.86 4.06
N ALA A 166 22.07 25.07 5.04
CA ALA A 166 22.26 26.09 6.08
C ALA A 166 23.50 25.77 6.94
N LEU A 167 23.75 24.50 7.27
CA LEU A 167 24.94 24.02 7.97
C LEU A 167 26.20 24.27 7.15
N SER A 168 26.18 23.94 5.85
CA SER A 168 27.35 24.11 4.96
C SER A 168 27.76 25.58 4.80
N GLN A 169 26.79 26.50 4.94
CA GLN A 169 27.03 27.95 4.88
C GLN A 169 27.37 28.60 6.22
N ASN A 170 27.45 27.81 7.30
CA ASN A 170 27.60 28.32 8.67
C ASN A 170 26.52 29.35 9.07
N LYS A 171 25.29 29.18 8.55
CA LYS A 171 24.15 30.09 8.78
C LYS A 171 22.94 29.37 9.34
N LEU A 172 23.17 28.50 10.33
CA LEU A 172 22.13 27.69 10.93
C LEU A 172 21.14 28.54 11.71
N SER A 173 19.98 28.78 11.12
CA SER A 173 18.82 29.41 11.76
C SER A 173 17.53 29.04 11.03
N PHE A 174 16.41 28.94 11.72
CA PHE A 174 15.08 28.66 11.11
C PHE A 174 14.77 29.67 10.01
N LYS A 175 15.03 30.97 10.24
CA LYS A 175 14.84 32.04 9.25
C LYS A 175 15.64 31.80 7.97
N TYR A 176 16.86 31.27 8.08
CA TYR A 176 17.70 31.02 6.90
C TYR A 176 17.25 29.76 6.16
N ILE A 177 16.84 28.70 6.87
CA ILE A 177 16.27 27.49 6.29
C ILE A 177 14.98 27.83 5.56
N ASP A 178 14.09 28.60 6.17
CA ASP A 178 12.84 29.07 5.56
C ASP A 178 13.11 29.83 4.25
N ARG A 179 14.10 30.69 4.23
CA ARG A 179 14.52 31.41 3.02
C ARG A 179 15.03 30.48 1.90
N ILE A 180 15.73 29.40 2.27
CA ILE A 180 16.17 28.36 1.30
C ILE A 180 14.94 27.65 0.74
N LEU A 181 14.02 27.20 1.59
CA LEU A 181 12.82 26.49 1.20
C LEU A 181 11.93 27.34 0.28
N LEU A 182 11.73 28.62 0.62
CA LEU A 182 10.97 29.58 -0.20
C LEU A 182 11.64 29.80 -1.58
N ASN A 183 12.96 29.87 -1.61
CA ASN A 183 13.69 30.02 -2.89
C ASN A 183 13.57 28.75 -3.73
N TRP A 184 13.69 27.60 -3.13
CA TRP A 184 13.55 26.33 -3.82
C TRP A 184 12.11 26.10 -4.32
N LYS A 185 11.11 26.47 -3.55
CA LYS A 185 9.69 26.45 -3.98
C LYS A 185 9.45 27.31 -5.22
N LYS A 186 10.02 28.51 -5.28
CA LYS A 186 9.96 29.42 -6.44
C LYS A 186 10.63 28.83 -7.69
N ASN A 187 11.65 28.00 -7.51
CA ASN A 187 12.40 27.36 -8.59
C ASN A 187 11.92 25.93 -8.89
N ASN A 188 10.74 25.53 -8.36
CA ASN A 188 10.15 24.20 -8.55
C ASN A 188 11.06 23.03 -8.13
N VAL A 189 11.90 23.21 -7.11
CA VAL A 189 12.69 22.16 -6.51
C VAL A 189 11.77 21.26 -5.69
N LYS A 190 11.55 20.05 -6.16
CA LYS A 190 10.71 19.04 -5.48
C LYS A 190 11.53 17.89 -4.92
N THR A 191 12.79 17.74 -5.35
CA THR A 191 13.65 16.63 -4.95
C THR A 191 15.01 17.13 -4.49
N VAL A 192 15.71 16.29 -3.72
CA VAL A 192 17.10 16.55 -3.29
C VAL A 192 18.05 16.71 -4.49
N ASP A 193 17.77 15.99 -5.60
CA ASP A 193 18.59 16.11 -6.82
C ASP A 193 18.36 17.45 -7.55
N ASP A 194 17.17 18.00 -7.48
CA ASP A 194 16.89 19.34 -8.01
C ASP A 194 17.61 20.41 -7.18
N SER A 195 17.70 20.26 -5.86
CA SER A 195 18.42 21.16 -4.98
C SER A 195 19.92 21.19 -5.28
N LYS A 196 20.53 20.04 -5.59
CA LYS A 196 21.93 19.94 -6.00
C LYS A 196 22.20 20.69 -7.31
N LYS A 197 21.32 20.55 -8.31
CA LYS A 197 21.44 21.25 -9.61
C LYS A 197 21.41 22.77 -9.42
N ILE A 198 20.51 23.28 -8.58
CA ILE A 198 20.41 24.71 -8.30
C ILE A 198 21.67 25.19 -7.55
N ARG A 199 22.17 24.42 -6.59
CA ARG A 199 23.41 24.72 -5.87
C ARG A 199 24.60 24.87 -6.82
N GLU A 200 24.74 23.98 -7.80
CA GLU A 200 25.79 24.04 -8.82
C GLU A 200 25.64 25.27 -9.72
N GLN A 201 24.42 25.69 -10.04
CA GLN A 201 24.18 26.90 -10.82
C GLN A 201 24.54 28.18 -10.07
N PHE A 202 24.30 28.25 -8.76
CA PHE A 202 24.63 29.41 -7.92
C PHE A 202 26.13 29.50 -7.61
N ASN A 203 26.84 28.38 -7.56
CA ASN A 203 28.27 28.31 -7.25
C ASN A 203 29.17 28.45 -8.50
N LYS A 204 28.61 28.54 -9.71
CA LYS A 204 29.40 28.91 -10.91
C LYS A 204 29.88 30.35 -10.78
N PRO A 205 31.20 30.61 -10.81
CA PRO A 205 31.71 31.98 -10.78
C PRO A 205 31.14 32.75 -11.96
N LYS A 206 30.48 33.86 -11.68
CA LYS A 206 30.09 34.81 -12.73
C LYS A 206 31.35 35.22 -13.48
N MET A 207 31.56 34.68 -14.69
CA MET A 207 32.57 35.19 -15.59
C MET A 207 32.28 36.68 -15.80
N LYS A 208 33.15 37.53 -15.22
CA LYS A 208 33.17 38.94 -15.57
C LYS A 208 33.64 39.00 -17.01
N HIS A 209 32.73 39.38 -17.91
CA HIS A 209 33.14 39.86 -19.23
C HIS A 209 33.93 41.13 -19.01
N VAL A 210 35.23 41.03 -19.35
CA VAL A 210 36.13 42.17 -19.56
C VAL A 210 35.87 42.70 -20.95
#